data_fb3e1fd14113668fdb066976796e0153
#
_entry.id   fb3e1fd14113668fdb066976796e0153
#
_cell.length_a   1.000
_cell.length_b   1.000
_cell.length_c   1.000
_cell.angle_alpha   90.00
_cell.angle_beta   90.00
_cell.angle_gamma   90.00
#
_symmetry.space_group_name_H-M   'P 1'
#
loop_
_entity.id
_entity.type
_entity.pdbx_description
1 polymer ?
#
loop_
_entity_poly.entity_id
_entity_poly.type
_entity_poly.pdbx_seq_one_letter_code
_entity_poly.pdbx_strand_id
1 'polypeptide(L)'
;MLHEETRSLIESLVSTYDVISEPGDVGIDFPDWRGSIGEVTRLHPTQGTPVVFLFTDFPGILIRFGEWRTEAFPVCGCDACDEKPDDVTFRMRTMIELVVAGGYQEVLTKRSLRQSFDWPQGLSVTERRIDRAERSRLGQPGSHRWPPWPRR
;
A
#
# COMPACT_ATOMS: atom_id res chain seq x y z
N MET A 1 15.01 -4.97 -11.34
CA MET A 1 15.25 -5.60 -10.06
C MET A 1 14.08 -5.47 -9.10
N LEU A 2 13.74 -4.25 -8.67
CA LEU A 2 12.58 -4.09 -7.77
C LEU A 2 11.26 -4.53 -8.42
N HIS A 3 11.06 -4.26 -9.70
CA HIS A 3 9.88 -4.72 -10.43
C HIS A 3 9.77 -6.25 -10.45
N GLU A 4 10.88 -6.94 -10.69
CA GLU A 4 10.91 -8.40 -10.69
C GLU A 4 10.61 -8.98 -9.31
N GLU A 5 11.22 -8.39 -8.27
CA GLU A 5 10.96 -8.78 -6.88
C GLU A 5 9.49 -8.58 -6.52
N THR A 6 8.90 -7.48 -6.96
CA THR A 6 7.48 -7.18 -6.71
C THR A 6 6.58 -8.17 -7.44
N ARG A 7 6.87 -8.49 -8.70
CA ARG A 7 6.09 -9.48 -9.46
C ARG A 7 6.15 -10.86 -8.81
N SER A 8 7.34 -11.26 -8.38
CA SER A 8 7.54 -12.51 -7.65
C SER A 8 6.75 -12.56 -6.35
N LEU A 9 6.74 -11.44 -5.62
CA LEU A 9 5.95 -11.32 -4.39
C LEU A 9 4.46 -11.43 -4.68
N ILE A 10 3.95 -10.77 -5.71
CA ILE A 10 2.55 -10.85 -6.11
C ILE A 10 2.16 -12.28 -6.45
N GLU A 11 2.98 -12.97 -7.24
CA GLU A 11 2.75 -14.38 -7.59
C GLU A 11 2.70 -15.28 -6.35
N SER A 12 3.61 -15.05 -5.43
CA SER A 12 3.64 -15.79 -4.16
C SER A 12 2.36 -15.55 -3.33
N LEU A 13 1.92 -14.30 -3.25
CA LEU A 13 0.69 -13.95 -2.52
C LEU A 13 -0.54 -14.60 -3.16
N VAL A 14 -0.64 -14.55 -4.48
CA VAL A 14 -1.77 -15.15 -5.21
C VAL A 14 -1.81 -16.66 -5.04
N SER A 15 -0.65 -17.33 -4.98
CA SER A 15 -0.58 -18.78 -4.80
C SER A 15 -0.85 -19.21 -3.37
N THR A 16 -0.51 -18.38 -2.38
CA THR A 16 -0.61 -18.72 -0.95
C THR A 16 -1.95 -18.36 -0.34
N TYR A 17 -2.52 -17.24 -0.75
CA TYR A 17 -3.73 -16.68 -0.12
C TYR A 17 -4.93 -16.71 -1.07
N ASP A 18 -6.12 -16.67 -0.48
CA ASP A 18 -7.37 -16.58 -1.23
C ASP A 18 -7.59 -15.13 -1.67
N VAL A 19 -6.95 -14.77 -2.77
CA VAL A 19 -6.92 -13.41 -3.31
C VAL A 19 -7.05 -13.45 -4.82
N ILE A 20 -7.74 -12.45 -5.37
CA ILE A 20 -7.90 -12.28 -6.81
C ILE A 20 -6.97 -11.16 -7.27
N SER A 21 -6.21 -11.43 -8.33
CA SER A 21 -5.37 -10.43 -8.99
C SER A 21 -6.07 -9.95 -10.25
N GLU A 22 -6.15 -8.63 -10.42
CA GLU A 22 -6.72 -8.03 -11.62
C GLU A 22 -5.98 -6.75 -11.98
N PRO A 23 -6.02 -6.33 -13.27
CA PRO A 23 -5.43 -5.04 -13.65
C PRO A 23 -6.23 -3.88 -13.06
N GLY A 24 -5.52 -2.82 -12.67
CA GLY A 24 -6.12 -1.60 -12.16
C GLY A 24 -5.99 -0.45 -13.13
N ASP A 25 -6.32 0.75 -12.65
CA ASP A 25 -6.29 1.99 -13.43
C ASP A 25 -5.59 3.09 -12.64
N VAL A 26 -4.56 3.70 -13.22
CA VAL A 26 -3.76 4.73 -12.55
C VAL A 26 -4.64 5.89 -12.09
N GLY A 27 -5.57 6.35 -12.92
CA GLY A 27 -6.42 7.49 -12.61
C GLY A 27 -7.40 7.22 -11.47
N ILE A 28 -7.81 5.98 -11.29
CA ILE A 28 -8.71 5.55 -10.21
C ILE A 28 -7.92 5.20 -8.95
N ASP A 29 -6.88 4.39 -9.10
CA ASP A 29 -6.15 3.83 -7.97
C ASP A 29 -5.11 4.79 -7.38
N PHE A 30 -4.52 5.65 -8.24
CA PHE A 30 -3.49 6.61 -7.84
C PHE A 30 -3.79 7.98 -8.44
N PRO A 31 -4.90 8.63 -8.04
CA PRO A 31 -5.35 9.88 -8.68
C PRO A 31 -4.38 11.04 -8.55
N ASP A 32 -3.52 11.02 -7.55
CA ASP A 32 -2.52 12.07 -7.32
C ASP A 32 -1.19 11.81 -8.05
N TRP A 33 -1.06 10.66 -8.71
CA TRP A 33 0.16 10.32 -9.47
C TRP A 33 0.30 11.20 -10.70
N ARG A 34 1.47 11.80 -10.88
CA ARG A 34 1.79 12.73 -11.99
C ARG A 34 2.91 12.22 -12.87
N GLY A 35 3.41 11.03 -12.64
CA GLY A 35 4.43 10.42 -13.49
C GLY A 35 3.85 9.77 -14.74
N SER A 36 4.69 9.04 -15.44
CA SER A 36 4.26 8.27 -16.61
C SER A 36 3.29 7.15 -16.21
N ILE A 37 2.44 6.78 -17.16
CA ILE A 37 1.46 5.69 -16.94
C ILE A 37 2.22 4.38 -16.88
N GLY A 38 2.04 3.65 -15.75
CA GLY A 38 2.62 2.34 -15.54
C GLY A 38 1.55 1.28 -15.36
N GLU A 39 2.01 0.04 -15.25
CA GLU A 39 1.13 -1.09 -14.98
C GLU A 39 0.59 -1.02 -13.55
N VAL A 40 -0.72 -1.25 -13.38
CA VAL A 40 -1.37 -1.31 -12.08
C VAL A 40 -1.95 -2.71 -11.88
N THR A 41 -1.65 -3.29 -10.72
CA THR A 41 -2.18 -4.59 -10.32
C THR A 41 -2.91 -4.45 -9.00
N ARG A 42 -4.18 -4.88 -8.96
CA ARG A 42 -5.00 -4.91 -7.75
C ARG A 42 -5.03 -6.32 -7.18
N LEU A 43 -4.83 -6.43 -5.87
CA LEU A 43 -5.03 -7.68 -5.14
C LEU A 43 -6.24 -7.52 -4.22
N HIS A 44 -7.28 -8.31 -4.50
CA HIS A 44 -8.51 -8.33 -3.72
C HIS A 44 -8.59 -9.63 -2.93
N PRO A 45 -8.23 -9.63 -1.64
CA PRO A 45 -8.45 -10.80 -0.80
C PRO A 45 -9.95 -10.98 -0.53
N THR A 46 -10.38 -12.21 -0.30
CA THR A 46 -11.78 -12.48 0.09
C THR A 46 -12.10 -11.84 1.43
N GLN A 47 -11.11 -11.75 2.31
CA GLN A 47 -11.14 -10.95 3.54
C GLN A 47 -9.76 -10.33 3.71
N GLY A 48 -9.71 -9.13 4.25
CA GLY A 48 -8.45 -8.47 4.55
C GLY A 48 -8.23 -7.20 3.77
N THR A 49 -7.10 -6.56 4.03
CA THR A 49 -6.73 -5.28 3.44
C THR A 49 -6.47 -5.43 1.94
N PRO A 50 -7.19 -4.69 1.07
CA PRO A 50 -6.84 -4.67 -0.35
C PRO A 50 -5.50 -3.97 -0.56
N VAL A 51 -4.76 -4.42 -1.55
CA VAL A 51 -3.43 -3.88 -1.90
C VAL A 51 -3.37 -3.63 -3.40
N VAL A 52 -2.87 -2.46 -3.79
CA VAL A 52 -2.74 -2.07 -5.20
C VAL A 52 -1.31 -1.64 -5.47
N PHE A 53 -0.73 -2.15 -6.55
CA PHE A 53 0.65 -1.88 -6.96
C PHE A 53 0.67 -1.06 -8.23
N LEU A 54 1.47 0.00 -8.26
CA LEU A 54 1.79 0.76 -9.48
C LEU A 54 3.28 0.62 -9.78
N PHE A 55 3.58 0.07 -10.96
CA PHE A 55 4.96 -0.05 -11.46
C PHE A 55 5.31 1.22 -12.21
N THR A 56 6.28 1.97 -11.71
CA THR A 56 6.67 3.26 -12.33
C THR A 56 7.85 3.09 -13.29
N ASP A 57 8.02 4.02 -14.24
CA ASP A 57 9.14 4.00 -15.21
C ASP A 57 10.50 4.17 -14.53
N PHE A 58 10.59 5.07 -13.57
CA PHE A 58 11.65 5.02 -12.59
C PHE A 58 11.47 3.66 -11.91
N PRO A 59 12.53 2.81 -11.78
CA PRO A 59 12.29 1.44 -11.30
C PRO A 59 11.84 1.43 -9.85
N GLY A 60 10.72 2.07 -9.58
CA GLY A 60 10.06 2.18 -8.31
C GLY A 60 8.68 1.55 -8.34
N ILE A 61 8.12 1.42 -7.14
CA ILE A 61 6.78 0.87 -6.93
C ILE A 61 6.05 1.82 -6.00
N LEU A 62 4.80 2.16 -6.33
CA LEU A 62 3.86 2.71 -5.37
C LEU A 62 2.93 1.60 -4.94
N ILE A 63 2.65 1.52 -3.65
CA ILE A 63 1.73 0.52 -3.10
C ILE A 63 0.68 1.25 -2.27
N ARG A 64 -0.61 1.01 -2.57
CA ARG A 64 -1.70 1.50 -1.76
C ARG A 64 -2.22 0.36 -0.89
N PHE A 65 -2.30 0.62 0.42
CA PHE A 65 -2.88 -0.29 1.40
C PHE A 65 -4.23 0.27 1.84
N GLY A 66 -5.26 -0.56 1.80
CA GLY A 66 -6.58 -0.11 2.18
C GLY A 66 -7.10 0.98 1.24
N GLU A 67 -7.71 2.01 1.80
CA GLU A 67 -8.28 3.09 1.01
C GLU A 67 -7.40 4.34 0.95
N TRP A 68 -6.56 4.59 1.99
CA TRP A 68 -5.94 5.91 2.14
C TRP A 68 -4.43 5.90 2.29
N ARG A 69 -3.77 4.75 2.37
CA ARG A 69 -2.33 4.71 2.56
C ARG A 69 -1.58 4.36 1.29
N THR A 70 -0.69 5.25 0.86
CA THR A 70 0.20 4.99 -0.27
C THR A 70 1.65 5.11 0.20
N GLU A 71 2.47 4.12 -0.14
CA GLU A 71 3.89 4.07 0.16
C GLU A 71 4.70 3.99 -1.13
N ALA A 72 5.83 4.68 -1.16
CA ALA A 72 6.77 4.64 -2.30
C ALA A 72 7.98 3.77 -1.96
N PHE A 73 8.42 2.96 -2.92
CA PHE A 73 9.59 2.11 -2.80
C PHE A 73 10.47 2.29 -4.04
N PRO A 74 11.65 2.92 -3.96
CA PRO A 74 12.18 3.62 -2.78
C PRO A 74 11.36 4.86 -2.41
N VAL A 75 11.60 5.40 -1.22
CA VAL A 75 10.87 6.58 -0.73
C VAL A 75 11.05 7.76 -1.68
N CYS A 76 12.25 7.94 -2.20
CA CYS A 76 12.51 8.91 -3.27
C CYS A 76 13.55 8.36 -4.24
N GLY A 77 13.61 8.95 -5.43
CA GLY A 77 14.56 8.57 -6.46
C GLY A 77 15.85 9.37 -6.47
N CYS A 78 16.08 10.18 -5.45
CA CYS A 78 17.27 11.04 -5.42
C CYS A 78 18.45 10.34 -4.74
N ASP A 79 19.67 10.65 -5.19
CA ASP A 79 20.92 10.10 -4.64
C ASP A 79 21.10 10.46 -3.16
N ALA A 80 20.48 11.55 -2.71
CA ALA A 80 20.60 12.02 -1.34
C ALA A 80 19.93 11.09 -0.32
N CYS A 81 18.95 10.30 -0.73
CA CYS A 81 18.25 9.36 0.15
C CYS A 81 19.00 8.05 0.33
N ASP A 82 19.88 7.70 -0.59
CA ASP A 82 20.82 6.57 -0.54
C ASP A 82 20.25 5.27 0.05
N GLU A 83 19.00 4.95 -0.29
CA GLU A 83 18.36 3.72 0.14
C GLU A 83 18.90 2.56 -0.70
N LYS A 84 19.48 1.56 -0.04
CA LYS A 84 20.07 0.40 -0.72
C LYS A 84 18.97 -0.50 -1.29
N PRO A 85 19.18 -1.09 -2.49
CA PRO A 85 18.16 -1.97 -3.11
C PRO A 85 17.66 -3.09 -2.20
N ASP A 86 18.55 -3.75 -1.45
CA ASP A 86 18.17 -4.82 -0.55
C ASP A 86 17.31 -4.31 0.62
N ASP A 87 17.60 -3.11 1.12
CA ASP A 87 16.81 -2.48 2.19
C ASP A 87 15.42 -2.09 1.69
N VAL A 88 15.32 -1.60 0.46
CA VAL A 88 14.04 -1.28 -0.17
C VAL A 88 13.16 -2.53 -0.29
N THR A 89 13.72 -3.61 -0.82
CA THR A 89 13.00 -4.88 -0.97
C THR A 89 12.58 -5.44 0.37
N PHE A 90 13.47 -5.41 1.36
CA PHE A 90 13.17 -5.89 2.71
C PHE A 90 12.03 -5.09 3.34
N ARG A 91 12.09 -3.77 3.25
CA ARG A 91 11.04 -2.88 3.79
C ARG A 91 9.69 -3.13 3.11
N MET A 92 9.69 -3.28 1.80
CA MET A 92 8.48 -3.57 1.04
C MET A 92 7.86 -4.91 1.47
N ARG A 93 8.66 -5.97 1.51
CA ARG A 93 8.20 -7.30 1.92
C ARG A 93 7.66 -7.31 3.34
N THR A 94 8.39 -6.68 4.27
CA THR A 94 7.99 -6.63 5.68
C THR A 94 6.66 -5.91 5.84
N MET A 95 6.48 -4.80 5.14
CA MET A 95 5.23 -4.05 5.19
C MET A 95 4.05 -4.83 4.60
N ILE A 96 4.25 -5.49 3.47
CA ILE A 96 3.23 -6.34 2.83
C ILE A 96 2.85 -7.50 3.77
N GLU A 97 3.82 -8.17 4.36
CA GLU A 97 3.57 -9.28 5.30
C GLU A 97 2.73 -8.82 6.49
N LEU A 98 3.02 -7.63 7.02
CA LEU A 98 2.27 -7.06 8.12
C LEU A 98 0.81 -6.79 7.72
N VAL A 99 0.61 -6.20 6.55
CA VAL A 99 -0.73 -5.89 6.02
C VAL A 99 -1.52 -7.19 5.79
N VAL A 100 -0.89 -8.19 5.21
CA VAL A 100 -1.49 -9.51 4.98
C VAL A 100 -1.87 -10.19 6.29
N ALA A 101 -1.08 -10.00 7.34
CA ALA A 101 -1.34 -10.54 8.67
C ALA A 101 -2.43 -9.77 9.45
N GLY A 102 -3.00 -8.72 8.86
CA GLY A 102 -4.05 -7.92 9.51
C GLY A 102 -3.52 -6.84 10.44
N GLY A 103 -2.25 -6.45 10.29
CA GLY A 103 -1.61 -5.47 11.15
C GLY A 103 -1.77 -4.00 10.74
N TYR A 104 -2.61 -3.71 9.77
CA TYR A 104 -2.86 -2.35 9.32
C TYR A 104 -4.30 -1.94 9.60
N GLN A 105 -4.49 -0.70 10.07
CA GLN A 105 -5.82 -0.11 10.22
C GLN A 105 -5.79 1.38 9.89
N GLU A 106 -6.93 1.91 9.50
CA GLU A 106 -7.08 3.33 9.19
C GLU A 106 -8.41 3.86 9.70
N VAL A 107 -8.41 5.11 10.15
CA VAL A 107 -9.60 5.79 10.67
C VAL A 107 -9.66 7.18 10.07
N LEU A 108 -10.73 7.47 9.35
CA LEU A 108 -11.03 8.80 8.84
C LEU A 108 -12.15 9.40 9.67
N THR A 109 -11.88 10.56 10.28
CA THR A 109 -12.89 11.38 10.97
C THR A 109 -13.13 12.64 10.18
N LYS A 110 -14.02 13.49 10.68
CA LYS A 110 -14.28 14.80 10.05
C LYS A 110 -13.05 15.71 10.04
N ARG A 111 -12.08 15.48 10.92
CA ARG A 111 -10.94 16.37 11.14
C ARG A 111 -9.59 15.74 11.00
N SER A 112 -9.52 14.42 10.96
CA SER A 112 -8.23 13.73 10.97
C SER A 112 -8.25 12.43 10.17
N LEU A 113 -7.07 12.03 9.71
CA LEU A 113 -6.81 10.72 9.15
C LEU A 113 -5.75 10.06 10.02
N ARG A 114 -6.08 8.90 10.59
CA ARG A 114 -5.17 8.11 11.40
C ARG A 114 -4.91 6.78 10.71
N GLN A 115 -3.62 6.44 10.58
CA GLN A 115 -3.17 5.18 9.99
C GLN A 115 -2.19 4.54 10.96
N SER A 116 -2.32 3.24 11.16
CA SER A 116 -1.46 2.54 12.12
C SER A 116 -1.03 1.17 11.62
N PHE A 117 0.19 0.80 11.97
CA PHE A 117 0.80 -0.49 11.70
C PHE A 117 1.18 -1.13 13.03
N ASP A 118 0.76 -2.35 13.23
CA ASP A 118 1.04 -3.12 14.46
C ASP A 118 2.27 -4.02 14.22
N TRP A 119 3.46 -3.41 14.32
CA TRP A 119 4.72 -4.13 14.16
C TRP A 119 5.00 -5.05 15.34
N PRO A 120 5.81 -6.12 15.18
CA PRO A 120 6.22 -6.97 16.31
C PRO A 120 6.91 -6.19 17.43
N GLN A 121 7.64 -5.11 17.09
CA GLN A 121 8.35 -4.27 18.07
C GLN A 121 7.48 -3.16 18.67
N GLY A 122 6.26 -2.96 18.19
CA GLY A 122 5.35 -1.96 18.72
C GLY A 122 4.47 -1.31 17.67
N LEU A 123 3.56 -0.46 18.13
CA LEU A 123 2.58 0.24 17.28
C LEU A 123 3.20 1.48 16.67
N SER A 124 3.06 1.63 15.36
CA SER A 124 3.41 2.84 14.62
C SER A 124 2.12 3.55 14.20
N VAL A 125 1.96 4.80 14.59
CA VAL A 125 0.75 5.58 14.31
C VAL A 125 1.12 6.86 13.58
N THR A 126 0.44 7.14 12.48
CA THR A 126 0.48 8.41 11.80
C THR A 126 -0.90 9.04 11.88
N GLU A 127 -0.98 10.24 12.44
CA GLU A 127 -2.22 10.97 12.52
C GLU A 127 -1.99 12.40 12.04
N ARG A 128 -2.84 12.88 11.14
CA ARG A 128 -2.74 14.25 10.65
C ARG A 128 -4.13 14.88 10.55
N ARG A 129 -4.17 16.20 10.72
CA ARG A 129 -5.40 16.94 10.50
C ARG A 129 -5.65 17.05 9.00
N ILE A 130 -6.92 17.00 8.65
CA ILE A 130 -7.38 17.19 7.27
C ILE A 130 -8.31 18.40 7.21
N ASP A 131 -8.24 19.13 6.11
CA ASP A 131 -9.16 20.24 5.86
C ASP A 131 -10.43 19.74 5.14
N ARG A 132 -11.36 20.66 4.91
CA ARG A 132 -12.64 20.34 4.28
C ARG A 132 -12.47 19.80 2.85
N ALA A 133 -11.55 20.38 2.09
CA ALA A 133 -11.30 19.97 0.71
C ALA A 133 -10.71 18.56 0.64
N GLU A 134 -9.75 18.28 1.51
CA GLU A 134 -9.15 16.95 1.59
C GLU A 134 -10.16 15.89 2.03
N ARG A 135 -10.99 16.20 3.01
CA ARG A 135 -12.03 15.30 3.46
C ARG A 135 -12.99 14.91 2.32
N SER A 136 -13.36 15.88 1.49
CA SER A 136 -14.21 15.62 0.33
C SER A 136 -13.57 14.63 -0.65
N ARG A 137 -12.25 14.70 -0.81
CA ARG A 137 -11.52 13.79 -1.68
C ARG A 137 -11.37 12.38 -1.07
N LEU A 138 -11.21 12.30 0.24
CA LEU A 138 -11.00 11.03 0.94
C LEU A 138 -12.29 10.21 1.09
N GLY A 139 -13.44 10.83 0.99
CA GLY A 139 -14.73 10.15 1.06
C GLY A 139 -15.38 10.20 2.42
N GLN A 140 -16.19 9.20 2.73
CA GLN A 140 -16.96 9.15 3.98
C GLN A 140 -16.08 8.80 5.17
N PRO A 141 -16.28 9.46 6.32
CA PRO A 141 -15.64 9.05 7.56
C PRO A 141 -15.94 7.58 7.88
N GLY A 142 -14.97 6.89 8.41
CA GLY A 142 -15.12 5.50 8.76
C GLY A 142 -13.85 4.92 9.36
N SER A 143 -13.98 3.73 9.90
CA SER A 143 -12.90 2.97 10.49
C SER A 143 -12.77 1.65 9.76
N HIS A 144 -11.55 1.35 9.30
CA HIS A 144 -11.26 0.10 8.61
C HIS A 144 -10.18 -0.65 9.37
N ARG A 145 -10.59 -1.80 9.89
CA ARG A 145 -9.67 -2.76 10.51
C ARG A 145 -9.93 -4.11 9.86
N TRP A 146 -8.99 -4.52 9.03
CA TRP A 146 -9.15 -5.74 8.24
C TRP A 146 -8.56 -6.96 8.96
N PRO A 147 -9.22 -8.13 8.82
CA PRO A 147 -8.64 -9.37 9.31
C PRO A 147 -7.45 -9.81 8.47
N PRO A 148 -6.67 -10.81 8.92
CA PRO A 148 -5.64 -11.40 8.08
C PRO A 148 -6.21 -11.97 6.78
N TRP A 149 -5.40 -12.00 5.74
CA TRP A 149 -5.78 -12.66 4.49
C TRP A 149 -5.94 -14.17 4.74
N PRO A 150 -7.05 -14.77 4.31
CA PRO A 150 -7.21 -16.21 4.44
C PRO A 150 -6.31 -16.95 3.46
N ARG A 151 -5.77 -18.07 3.91
CA ARG A 151 -4.98 -18.95 3.05
C ARG A 151 -5.90 -19.76 2.14
N ARG A 152 -5.35 -20.14 0.99
CA ARG A 152 -6.04 -21.07 0.08
C ARG A 152 -6.18 -22.45 0.69
#